data_e6847f87e670b67efca46b21a3ebcb43
#
_entry.id   e6847f87e670b67efca46b21a3ebcb43
#
_cell.length_a   1.000
_cell.length_b   1.000
_cell.length_c   1.000
_cell.angle_alpha   90.00
_cell.angle_beta   90.00
_cell.angle_gamma   90.00
#
_symmetry.space_group_name_H-M   'P 1'
#
loop_
_entity.id
_entity.type
_entity.pdbx_description
1 polymer ?
#
loop_
_entity_poly.entity_id
_entity_poly.type
_entity_poly.pdbx_seq_one_letter_code
_entity_poly.pdbx_strand_id
1 'polypeptide(L)'
;CGQRLDDLQPRLRALPIGGSAVGTGVNVPAGFADAFAVELSRMLAMHFTVCPNPSSRMAAQEVAVECSACARSLAHILTKLNNDLRWMASGPLAGLAEIRLEALQPGSSIMPGKVNPVLPEAALMAAAEVVGNDATIALAARSGNFQLNVMLPLVADKLLGSIELLAGACDTTARAVAGFTVDHAQVGQVLARNPAIGWA
;
A
#
# COMPACT_ATOMS: atom_id res chain seq x y z
N CYS A 1 1.21 10.49 1.16
CA CYS A 1 0.21 9.40 1.18
C CYS A 1 -0.67 9.46 2.41
N GLY A 2 -0.15 9.77 3.62
CA GLY A 2 -0.96 9.84 4.85
C GLY A 2 -2.20 10.71 4.69
N GLN A 3 -2.06 11.95 4.26
CA GLN A 3 -3.19 12.86 4.06
C GLN A 3 -4.27 12.31 3.12
N ARG A 4 -3.90 11.56 2.05
CA ARG A 4 -4.88 10.93 1.16
C ARG A 4 -5.69 9.83 1.88
N LEU A 5 -5.06 9.10 2.79
CA LEU A 5 -5.73 8.10 3.62
C LEU A 5 -6.65 8.77 4.64
N ASP A 6 -6.24 9.91 5.21
CA ASP A 6 -7.07 10.69 6.12
C ASP A 6 -8.31 11.26 5.40
N ASP A 7 -8.13 11.79 4.20
CA ASP A 7 -9.21 12.30 3.34
C ASP A 7 -10.21 11.20 2.93
N LEU A 8 -9.78 9.95 2.87
CA LEU A 8 -10.62 8.80 2.54
C LEU A 8 -11.45 8.29 3.73
N GLN A 9 -11.02 8.53 4.96
CA GLN A 9 -11.63 7.98 6.17
C GLN A 9 -13.15 8.23 6.28
N PRO A 10 -13.68 9.43 6.01
CA PRO A 10 -15.13 9.66 6.09
C PRO A 10 -15.92 8.77 5.13
N ARG A 11 -15.38 8.51 3.92
CA ARG A 11 -16.04 7.65 2.92
C ARG A 11 -15.97 6.17 3.28
N LEU A 12 -14.85 5.71 3.86
CA LEU A 12 -14.72 4.34 4.38
C LEU A 12 -15.67 4.07 5.54
N ARG A 13 -15.96 5.09 6.37
CA ARG A 13 -16.82 4.97 7.55
C ARG A 13 -18.31 5.20 7.26
N ALA A 14 -18.66 5.56 6.03
CA ALA A 14 -20.05 5.64 5.59
C ALA A 14 -20.51 4.28 5.05
N LEU A 15 -21.25 3.53 5.85
CA LEU A 15 -21.58 2.13 5.62
C LEU A 15 -22.93 1.95 4.90
N PRO A 16 -23.08 0.96 3.99
CA PRO A 16 -24.36 0.60 3.39
C PRO A 16 -25.22 -0.26 4.30
N ILE A 17 -25.03 -0.13 5.62
CA ILE A 17 -25.73 -0.92 6.61
C ILE A 17 -27.24 -0.62 6.57
N GLY A 18 -28.05 -1.64 6.75
CA GLY A 18 -29.51 -1.52 6.64
C GLY A 18 -30.05 -1.48 5.20
N GLY A 19 -29.18 -1.50 4.17
CA GLY A 19 -29.61 -1.54 2.78
C GLY A 19 -30.37 -2.83 2.39
N SER A 20 -30.20 -3.89 3.16
CA SER A 20 -30.74 -5.25 2.91
C SER A 20 -30.40 -5.80 1.52
N ALA A 21 -31.36 -6.36 0.77
CA ALA A 21 -31.08 -7.07 -0.48
C ALA A 21 -30.65 -6.14 -1.63
N VAL A 22 -31.27 -4.95 -1.74
CA VAL A 22 -31.09 -4.04 -2.91
C VAL A 22 -30.85 -2.57 -2.51
N GLY A 23 -30.51 -2.33 -1.28
CA GLY A 23 -30.21 -0.98 -0.79
C GLY A 23 -31.44 -0.16 -0.38
N THR A 24 -32.63 -0.74 -0.42
CA THR A 24 -33.88 -0.04 -0.07
C THR A 24 -34.33 -0.23 1.38
N GLY A 25 -33.61 -1.08 2.13
CA GLY A 25 -33.98 -1.40 3.52
C GLY A 25 -35.23 -2.23 3.67
N VAL A 26 -35.67 -2.97 2.62
CA VAL A 26 -36.83 -3.83 2.70
C VAL A 26 -36.70 -4.86 3.83
N ASN A 27 -37.75 -4.98 4.67
CA ASN A 27 -37.79 -5.81 5.88
C ASN A 27 -36.75 -5.44 6.99
N VAL A 28 -36.16 -4.25 6.94
CA VAL A 28 -35.28 -3.75 8.00
C VAL A 28 -36.14 -2.96 8.99
N PRO A 29 -36.00 -3.17 10.30
CA PRO A 29 -36.69 -2.38 11.32
C PRO A 29 -36.31 -0.89 11.20
N ALA A 30 -37.26 0.00 11.46
CA ALA A 30 -37.02 1.43 11.46
C ALA A 30 -35.92 1.79 12.48
N GLY A 31 -34.96 2.63 12.06
CA GLY A 31 -33.86 3.08 12.91
C GLY A 31 -32.71 2.07 13.08
N PHE A 32 -32.79 0.87 12.49
CA PHE A 32 -31.75 -0.15 12.62
C PHE A 32 -30.38 0.36 12.13
N ALA A 33 -30.34 0.97 10.96
CA ALA A 33 -29.07 1.42 10.35
C ALA A 33 -28.34 2.45 11.24
N ASP A 34 -29.08 3.43 11.74
CA ASP A 34 -28.53 4.47 12.62
C ASP A 34 -28.08 3.89 13.96
N ALA A 35 -28.92 3.03 14.58
CA ALA A 35 -28.57 2.37 15.83
C ALA A 35 -27.31 1.50 15.69
N PHE A 36 -27.18 0.78 14.57
CA PHE A 36 -25.98 -0.01 14.28
C PHE A 36 -24.75 0.88 14.13
N ALA A 37 -24.84 1.99 13.37
CA ALA A 37 -23.71 2.90 13.16
C ALA A 37 -23.26 3.54 14.49
N VAL A 38 -24.19 3.90 15.37
CA VAL A 38 -23.91 4.43 16.71
C VAL A 38 -23.19 3.38 17.57
N GLU A 39 -23.69 2.16 17.62
CA GLU A 39 -23.09 1.09 18.43
C GLU A 39 -21.71 0.70 17.91
N LEU A 40 -21.52 0.58 16.59
CA LEU A 40 -20.23 0.33 15.98
C LEU A 40 -19.23 1.44 16.30
N SER A 41 -19.70 2.71 16.26
CA SER A 41 -18.87 3.85 16.62
C SER A 41 -18.40 3.78 18.08
N ARG A 42 -19.30 3.38 18.97
CA ARG A 42 -18.97 3.18 20.39
C ARG A 42 -17.96 2.05 20.61
N MET A 43 -18.15 0.90 19.93
CA MET A 43 -17.30 -0.28 20.08
C MET A 43 -15.87 -0.04 19.57
N LEU A 44 -15.74 0.67 18.46
CA LEU A 44 -14.43 0.87 17.79
C LEU A 44 -13.78 2.22 18.12
N ALA A 45 -14.43 3.06 18.94
CA ALA A 45 -13.99 4.43 19.25
C ALA A 45 -13.71 5.25 17.96
N MET A 46 -14.49 5.02 16.90
CA MET A 46 -14.40 5.69 15.61
C MET A 46 -15.81 6.08 15.15
N HIS A 47 -15.95 7.23 14.48
CA HIS A 47 -17.25 7.69 14.01
C HIS A 47 -17.64 7.01 12.70
N PHE A 48 -18.68 6.19 12.72
CA PHE A 48 -19.33 5.57 11.56
C PHE A 48 -20.66 6.21 11.28
N THR A 49 -21.05 6.26 10.02
CA THR A 49 -22.33 6.80 9.55
C THR A 49 -22.99 5.84 8.56
N VAL A 50 -24.29 6.03 8.33
CA VAL A 50 -25.00 5.36 7.22
C VAL A 50 -24.72 6.12 5.93
N CYS A 51 -24.38 5.42 4.85
CA CYS A 51 -24.13 6.07 3.56
C CYS A 51 -25.46 6.59 2.95
N PRO A 52 -25.41 7.70 2.18
CA PRO A 52 -26.62 8.30 1.61
C PRO A 52 -27.32 7.43 0.57
N ASN A 53 -26.58 6.55 -0.12
CA ASN A 53 -27.11 5.67 -1.16
C ASN A 53 -26.56 4.25 -0.99
N PRO A 54 -27.24 3.41 -0.18
CA PRO A 54 -26.81 2.02 0.01
C PRO A 54 -26.80 1.20 -1.27
N SER A 55 -27.75 1.39 -2.19
CA SER A 55 -27.81 0.66 -3.46
C SER A 55 -26.56 0.85 -4.31
N SER A 56 -26.11 2.09 -4.48
CA SER A 56 -24.87 2.40 -5.18
C SER A 56 -23.66 1.77 -4.50
N ARG A 57 -23.58 1.94 -3.19
CA ARG A 57 -22.46 1.45 -2.38
C ARG A 57 -22.33 -0.08 -2.40
N MET A 58 -23.45 -0.79 -2.43
CA MET A 58 -23.48 -2.25 -2.50
C MET A 58 -23.08 -2.78 -3.89
N ALA A 59 -23.41 -2.04 -4.95
CA ALA A 59 -23.17 -2.48 -6.34
C ALA A 59 -21.79 -2.04 -6.87
N ALA A 60 -21.41 -0.79 -6.69
CA ALA A 60 -20.27 -0.19 -7.40
C ALA A 60 -18.93 -0.38 -6.68
N GLN A 61 -18.91 -0.58 -5.36
CA GLN A 61 -17.70 -0.76 -4.56
C GLN A 61 -16.65 0.36 -4.74
N GLU A 62 -17.08 1.57 -5.07
CA GLU A 62 -16.24 2.69 -5.45
C GLU A 62 -15.24 3.09 -4.34
N VAL A 63 -15.64 2.92 -3.08
CA VAL A 63 -14.75 3.23 -1.94
C VAL A 63 -13.61 2.21 -1.81
N ALA A 64 -13.87 0.94 -2.12
CA ALA A 64 -12.82 -0.08 -2.16
C ALA A 64 -11.82 0.23 -3.28
N VAL A 65 -12.29 0.67 -4.44
CA VAL A 65 -11.43 1.12 -5.56
C VAL A 65 -10.61 2.34 -5.17
N GLU A 66 -11.21 3.33 -4.51
CA GLU A 66 -10.50 4.52 -4.04
C GLU A 66 -9.41 4.17 -3.01
N CYS A 67 -9.73 3.28 -2.07
CA CYS A 67 -8.77 2.79 -1.08
C CYS A 67 -7.61 2.04 -1.75
N SER A 68 -7.92 1.17 -2.70
CA SER A 68 -6.93 0.45 -3.48
C SER A 68 -6.04 1.38 -4.31
N ALA A 69 -6.59 2.43 -4.90
CA ALA A 69 -5.82 3.44 -5.63
C ALA A 69 -4.84 4.20 -4.71
N CYS A 70 -5.23 4.48 -3.47
CA CYS A 70 -4.33 5.04 -2.47
C CYS A 70 -3.20 4.06 -2.12
N ALA A 71 -3.53 2.78 -1.94
CA ALA A 71 -2.56 1.70 -1.70
C ALA A 71 -1.56 1.58 -2.86
N ARG A 72 -2.05 1.55 -4.11
CA ARG A 72 -1.21 1.55 -5.31
C ARG A 72 -0.28 2.77 -5.37
N SER A 73 -0.78 3.96 -5.02
CA SER A 73 0.06 5.17 -5.00
C SER A 73 1.22 5.05 -4.02
N LEU A 74 0.99 4.47 -2.84
CA LEU A 74 2.05 4.18 -1.88
C LEU A 74 3.02 3.12 -2.40
N ALA A 75 2.51 2.06 -3.04
CA ALA A 75 3.34 1.03 -3.66
C ALA A 75 4.31 1.60 -4.69
N HIS A 76 3.87 2.56 -5.53
CA HIS A 76 4.76 3.24 -6.48
C HIS A 76 5.87 4.04 -5.80
N ILE A 77 5.56 4.74 -4.69
CA ILE A 77 6.58 5.49 -3.93
C ILE A 77 7.60 4.52 -3.32
N LEU A 78 7.14 3.44 -2.71
CA LEU A 78 8.01 2.40 -2.15
C LEU A 78 8.88 1.75 -3.24
N THR A 79 8.31 1.50 -4.42
CA THR A 79 9.05 0.97 -5.57
C THR A 79 10.20 1.89 -5.97
N LYS A 80 9.93 3.19 -6.09
CA LYS A 80 10.95 4.18 -6.45
C LYS A 80 12.06 4.22 -5.41
N LEU A 81 11.71 4.36 -4.15
CA LEU A 81 12.67 4.46 -3.05
C LEU A 81 13.57 3.21 -2.94
N ASN A 82 12.96 2.03 -2.99
CA ASN A 82 13.71 0.77 -2.86
C ASN A 82 14.57 0.46 -4.09
N ASN A 83 14.18 0.89 -5.29
CA ASN A 83 15.05 0.83 -6.46
C ASN A 83 16.26 1.75 -6.31
N ASP A 84 16.10 2.96 -5.80
CA ASP A 84 17.23 3.86 -5.54
C ASP A 84 18.21 3.25 -4.53
N LEU A 85 17.70 2.71 -3.42
CA LEU A 85 18.54 2.04 -2.42
C LEU A 85 19.35 0.88 -3.04
N ARG A 86 18.71 0.08 -3.92
CA ARG A 86 19.41 -1.00 -4.62
C ARG A 86 20.48 -0.49 -5.56
N TRP A 87 20.22 0.57 -6.32
CA TRP A 87 21.20 1.18 -7.22
C TRP A 87 22.37 1.78 -6.46
N MET A 88 22.13 2.60 -5.44
CA MET A 88 23.18 3.19 -4.62
C MET A 88 24.03 2.15 -3.89
N ALA A 89 23.44 1.01 -3.51
CA ALA A 89 24.16 -0.10 -2.87
C ALA A 89 24.80 -1.08 -3.86
N SER A 90 24.63 -0.89 -5.17
CA SER A 90 25.16 -1.81 -6.18
C SER A 90 26.70 -1.75 -6.25
N GLY A 91 27.34 -2.89 -6.44
CA GLY A 91 28.79 -2.92 -6.52
C GLY A 91 29.36 -4.23 -5.98
N PRO A 92 30.65 -4.27 -5.57
CA PRO A 92 31.56 -3.12 -5.29
C PRO A 92 32.31 -2.55 -6.51
N LEU A 93 32.44 -3.32 -7.61
CA LEU A 93 33.30 -2.90 -8.73
C LEU A 93 32.54 -2.35 -9.93
N ALA A 94 31.37 -2.95 -10.25
CA ALA A 94 30.59 -2.65 -11.44
C ALA A 94 29.30 -1.84 -11.12
N GLY A 95 29.16 -1.32 -9.92
CA GLY A 95 28.00 -0.55 -9.49
C GLY A 95 28.41 0.79 -8.87
N LEU A 96 27.45 1.48 -8.25
CA LEU A 96 27.65 2.79 -7.64
C LEU A 96 28.43 2.70 -6.33
N ALA A 97 28.10 1.70 -5.50
CA ALA A 97 28.75 1.45 -4.19
C ALA A 97 28.79 2.68 -3.25
N GLU A 98 27.79 3.57 -3.36
CA GLU A 98 27.72 4.82 -2.58
C GLU A 98 27.21 4.61 -1.17
N ILE A 99 26.40 3.56 -0.97
CA ILE A 99 25.88 3.16 0.35
C ILE A 99 26.11 1.67 0.57
N ARG A 100 26.08 1.27 1.85
CA ARG A 100 26.07 -0.13 2.27
C ARG A 100 24.81 -0.41 3.06
N LEU A 101 24.03 -1.40 2.62
CA LEU A 101 22.87 -1.89 3.33
C LEU A 101 23.27 -2.95 4.36
N GLU A 102 22.38 -3.17 5.33
CA GLU A 102 22.56 -4.21 6.34
C GLU A 102 22.64 -5.59 5.69
N ALA A 103 23.66 -6.37 6.04
CA ALA A 103 23.83 -7.75 5.60
C ALA A 103 23.00 -8.68 6.49
N LEU A 104 21.84 -9.11 6.01
CA LEU A 104 20.91 -9.96 6.78
C LEU A 104 21.14 -11.44 6.57
N GLN A 105 21.71 -11.81 5.41
CA GLN A 105 21.97 -13.20 5.05
C GLN A 105 23.09 -13.29 4.00
N PRO A 106 23.75 -14.45 3.87
CA PRO A 106 24.70 -14.67 2.76
C PRO A 106 23.98 -14.50 1.42
N GLY A 107 24.56 -13.72 0.51
CA GLY A 107 23.98 -13.42 -0.79
C GLY A 107 24.16 -14.54 -1.83
N SER A 108 25.06 -15.49 -1.56
CA SER A 108 25.34 -16.60 -2.48
C SER A 108 26.12 -17.70 -1.75
N SER A 109 25.86 -18.97 -2.11
CA SER A 109 26.65 -20.12 -1.67
C SER A 109 27.98 -20.26 -2.41
N ILE A 110 28.12 -19.59 -3.58
CA ILE A 110 29.28 -19.75 -4.49
C ILE A 110 30.21 -18.54 -4.40
N MET A 111 29.72 -17.36 -4.04
CA MET A 111 30.47 -16.10 -4.00
C MET A 111 30.65 -15.62 -2.54
N PRO A 112 31.80 -15.89 -1.90
CA PRO A 112 32.05 -15.43 -0.56
C PRO A 112 31.95 -13.89 -0.46
N GLY A 113 31.29 -13.38 0.60
CA GLY A 113 31.16 -11.95 0.83
C GLY A 113 30.09 -11.23 -0.02
N LYS A 114 29.36 -11.93 -0.89
CA LYS A 114 28.24 -11.33 -1.59
C LYS A 114 27.11 -11.00 -0.62
N VAL A 115 26.62 -9.76 -0.67
CA VAL A 115 25.45 -9.28 0.07
C VAL A 115 24.39 -8.82 -0.93
N ASN A 116 23.17 -9.35 -0.79
CA ASN A 116 22.01 -8.90 -1.58
C ASN A 116 21.19 -7.87 -0.80
N PRO A 117 20.57 -6.87 -1.47
CA PRO A 117 19.74 -5.87 -0.84
C PRO A 117 18.34 -6.45 -0.54
N VAL A 118 18.26 -7.47 0.33
CA VAL A 118 17.06 -8.29 0.53
C VAL A 118 15.86 -7.51 1.08
N LEU A 119 16.08 -6.47 1.91
CA LEU A 119 15.01 -5.62 2.40
C LEU A 119 14.34 -4.83 1.25
N PRO A 120 15.09 -4.08 0.43
CA PRO A 120 14.52 -3.46 -0.76
C PRO A 120 13.86 -4.43 -1.73
N GLU A 121 14.43 -5.63 -1.93
CA GLU A 121 13.86 -6.64 -2.83
C GLU A 121 12.52 -7.16 -2.31
N ALA A 122 12.39 -7.43 -1.03
CA ALA A 122 11.13 -7.84 -0.41
C ALA A 122 10.05 -6.75 -0.55
N ALA A 123 10.40 -5.49 -0.28
CA ALA A 123 9.48 -4.37 -0.44
C ALA A 123 9.01 -4.18 -1.89
N LEU A 124 9.90 -4.40 -2.87
CA LEU A 124 9.56 -4.34 -4.29
C LEU A 124 8.58 -5.44 -4.71
N MET A 125 8.77 -6.67 -4.22
CA MET A 125 7.85 -7.79 -4.49
C MET A 125 6.46 -7.52 -3.90
N ALA A 126 6.38 -7.04 -2.66
CA ALA A 126 5.13 -6.64 -2.02
C ALA A 126 4.43 -5.50 -2.80
N ALA A 127 5.17 -4.49 -3.22
CA ALA A 127 4.64 -3.38 -4.01
C ALA A 127 4.09 -3.84 -5.37
N ALA A 128 4.76 -4.77 -6.04
CA ALA A 128 4.29 -5.33 -7.31
C ALA A 128 2.96 -6.10 -7.15
N GLU A 129 2.83 -6.90 -6.09
CA GLU A 129 1.59 -7.62 -5.77
C GLU A 129 0.43 -6.65 -5.51
N VAL A 130 0.67 -5.57 -4.76
CA VAL A 130 -0.35 -4.53 -4.49
C VAL A 130 -0.84 -3.87 -5.79
N VAL A 131 0.04 -3.62 -6.74
CA VAL A 131 -0.35 -3.07 -8.06
C VAL A 131 -1.23 -4.06 -8.84
N GLY A 132 -0.90 -5.35 -8.80
CA GLY A 132 -1.72 -6.42 -9.39
C GLY A 132 -3.10 -6.54 -8.73
N ASN A 133 -3.14 -6.45 -7.40
CA ASN A 133 -4.37 -6.50 -6.63
C ASN A 133 -5.29 -5.31 -6.94
N ASP A 134 -4.74 -4.10 -7.13
CA ASP A 134 -5.51 -2.91 -7.52
C ASP A 134 -6.24 -3.13 -8.86
N ALA A 135 -5.58 -3.70 -9.85
CA ALA A 135 -6.20 -4.04 -11.12
C ALA A 135 -7.34 -5.07 -10.94
N THR A 136 -7.14 -6.07 -10.09
CA THR A 136 -8.16 -7.08 -9.76
C THR A 136 -9.37 -6.44 -9.08
N ILE A 137 -9.16 -5.55 -8.09
CA ILE A 137 -10.21 -4.83 -7.39
C ILE A 137 -11.01 -3.96 -8.36
N ALA A 138 -10.35 -3.23 -9.25
CA ALA A 138 -11.00 -2.39 -10.25
C ALA A 138 -11.88 -3.20 -11.22
N LEU A 139 -11.45 -4.40 -11.61
CA LEU A 139 -12.24 -5.31 -12.43
C LEU A 139 -13.44 -5.87 -11.65
N ALA A 140 -13.23 -6.30 -10.41
CA ALA A 140 -14.27 -6.84 -9.55
C ALA A 140 -15.34 -5.79 -9.21
N ALA A 141 -14.93 -4.56 -8.91
CA ALA A 141 -15.84 -3.47 -8.55
C ALA A 141 -16.86 -3.16 -9.66
N ARG A 142 -16.42 -3.12 -10.92
CA ARG A 142 -17.30 -2.86 -12.07
C ARG A 142 -18.17 -4.03 -12.49
N SER A 143 -18.05 -5.18 -11.83
CA SER A 143 -18.83 -6.39 -12.13
C SER A 143 -20.18 -6.45 -11.40
N GLY A 144 -20.61 -5.35 -10.79
CA GLY A 144 -21.92 -5.24 -10.19
C GLY A 144 -23.05 -5.32 -11.23
N ASN A 145 -24.13 -6.00 -10.86
CA ASN A 145 -25.34 -6.10 -11.65
C ASN A 145 -26.50 -5.52 -10.85
N PHE A 146 -27.12 -4.45 -11.37
CA PHE A 146 -28.17 -3.70 -10.69
C PHE A 146 -27.65 -3.20 -9.31
N GLN A 147 -28.21 -3.66 -8.20
CA GLN A 147 -27.87 -3.21 -6.85
C GLN A 147 -26.96 -4.18 -6.10
N LEU A 148 -26.40 -5.20 -6.75
CA LEU A 148 -25.58 -6.22 -6.12
C LEU A 148 -24.27 -6.42 -6.86
N ASN A 149 -23.19 -6.66 -6.10
CA ASN A 149 -21.92 -7.11 -6.62
C ASN A 149 -21.52 -8.43 -5.96
N VAL A 150 -21.38 -9.49 -6.76
CA VAL A 150 -21.03 -10.83 -6.27
C VAL A 150 -19.54 -11.01 -5.98
N MET A 151 -18.71 -10.04 -6.38
CA MET A 151 -17.24 -10.10 -6.24
C MET A 151 -16.72 -9.59 -4.88
N LEU A 152 -17.59 -9.31 -3.92
CA LEU A 152 -17.22 -8.79 -2.60
C LEU A 152 -16.14 -9.61 -1.88
N PRO A 153 -16.20 -10.96 -1.87
CA PRO A 153 -15.15 -11.76 -1.24
C PRO A 153 -13.77 -11.55 -1.88
N LEU A 154 -13.73 -11.43 -3.22
CA LEU A 154 -12.49 -11.15 -3.96
C LEU A 154 -11.96 -9.74 -3.65
N VAL A 155 -12.85 -8.74 -3.64
CA VAL A 155 -12.47 -7.35 -3.28
C VAL A 155 -11.89 -7.30 -1.87
N ALA A 156 -12.54 -7.96 -0.91
CA ALA A 156 -12.08 -8.00 0.48
C ALA A 156 -10.69 -8.68 0.60
N ASP A 157 -10.51 -9.85 0.00
CA ASP A 157 -9.24 -10.58 0.01
C ASP A 157 -8.09 -9.73 -0.54
N LYS A 158 -8.30 -9.13 -1.72
CA LYS A 158 -7.25 -8.35 -2.38
C LYS A 158 -6.97 -7.02 -1.69
N LEU A 159 -7.98 -6.34 -1.15
CA LEU A 159 -7.79 -5.08 -0.46
C LEU A 159 -7.11 -5.27 0.89
N LEU A 160 -7.57 -6.21 1.72
CA LEU A 160 -6.98 -6.47 3.03
C LEU A 160 -5.55 -7.00 2.89
N GLY A 161 -5.31 -7.96 1.98
CA GLY A 161 -3.97 -8.44 1.68
C GLY A 161 -3.02 -7.34 1.21
N SER A 162 -3.51 -6.39 0.40
CA SER A 162 -2.72 -5.23 -0.04
C SER A 162 -2.33 -4.31 1.11
N ILE A 163 -3.22 -4.11 2.09
CA ILE A 163 -2.95 -3.28 3.28
C ILE A 163 -1.87 -3.96 4.13
N GLU A 164 -1.96 -5.27 4.36
CA GLU A 164 -0.97 -6.04 5.12
C GLU A 164 0.40 -6.04 4.45
N LEU A 165 0.45 -6.27 3.13
CA LEU A 165 1.68 -6.23 2.34
C LEU A 165 2.34 -4.84 2.40
N LEU A 166 1.56 -3.76 2.29
CA LEU A 166 2.09 -2.40 2.37
C LEU A 166 2.60 -2.05 3.78
N ALA A 167 1.93 -2.50 4.82
CA ALA A 167 2.41 -2.31 6.18
C ALA A 167 3.80 -2.94 6.35
N GLY A 168 3.96 -4.21 5.96
CA GLY A 168 5.25 -4.89 5.98
C GLY A 168 6.30 -4.25 5.06
N ALA A 169 5.92 -3.78 3.88
CA ALA A 169 6.82 -3.09 2.95
C ALA A 169 7.30 -1.74 3.50
N CYS A 170 6.42 -1.00 4.20
CA CYS A 170 6.81 0.24 4.87
C CYS A 170 7.83 -0.02 5.98
N ASP A 171 7.59 -1.01 6.85
CA ASP A 171 8.50 -1.37 7.93
C ASP A 171 9.86 -1.85 7.38
N THR A 172 9.83 -2.69 6.34
CA THR A 172 11.02 -3.19 5.66
C THR A 172 11.83 -2.05 5.04
N THR A 173 11.15 -1.11 4.37
CA THR A 173 11.80 0.07 3.77
C THR A 173 12.36 1.00 4.85
N ALA A 174 11.61 1.23 5.93
CA ALA A 174 12.07 2.05 7.05
C ALA A 174 13.33 1.47 7.68
N ARG A 175 13.40 0.15 7.87
CA ARG A 175 14.61 -0.54 8.35
C ARG A 175 15.77 -0.38 7.38
N ALA A 176 15.55 -0.53 6.08
CA ALA A 176 16.59 -0.35 5.08
C ALA A 176 17.15 1.09 5.09
N VAL A 177 16.27 2.09 5.23
CA VAL A 177 16.65 3.52 5.31
C VAL A 177 17.39 3.85 6.63
N ALA A 178 16.95 3.27 7.74
CA ALA A 178 17.60 3.50 9.03
C ALA A 178 18.96 2.79 9.17
N GLY A 179 19.15 1.68 8.46
CA GLY A 179 20.30 0.79 8.60
C GLY A 179 21.40 0.96 7.57
N PHE A 180 21.25 1.83 6.55
CA PHE A 180 22.32 2.01 5.59
C PHE A 180 23.45 2.94 6.12
N THR A 181 24.65 2.75 5.60
CA THR A 181 25.80 3.65 5.83
C THR A 181 26.31 4.20 4.51
N VAL A 182 26.78 5.46 4.50
CA VAL A 182 27.34 6.10 3.32
C VAL A 182 28.83 5.75 3.19
N ASP A 183 29.26 5.36 1.99
CA ASP A 183 30.68 5.22 1.66
C ASP A 183 31.24 6.57 1.20
N HIS A 184 31.66 7.37 2.16
CA HIS A 184 32.20 8.72 1.91
C HIS A 184 33.42 8.73 0.99
N ALA A 185 34.25 7.67 0.98
CA ALA A 185 35.40 7.58 0.10
C ALA A 185 34.97 7.42 -1.36
N GLN A 186 34.00 6.54 -1.61
CA GLN A 186 33.42 6.33 -2.94
C GLN A 186 32.71 7.58 -3.46
N VAL A 187 31.87 8.19 -2.64
CA VAL A 187 31.17 9.45 -2.99
C VAL A 187 32.16 10.55 -3.32
N GLY A 188 33.24 10.72 -2.51
CA GLY A 188 34.27 11.69 -2.77
C GLY A 188 34.99 11.48 -4.10
N GLN A 189 35.27 10.22 -4.49
CA GLN A 189 35.86 9.90 -5.80
C GLN A 189 34.93 10.25 -6.96
N VAL A 190 33.61 9.97 -6.84
CA VAL A 190 32.63 10.32 -7.87
C VAL A 190 32.54 11.84 -8.03
N LEU A 191 32.47 12.60 -6.93
CA LEU A 191 32.42 14.05 -6.95
C LEU A 191 33.71 14.66 -7.58
N ALA A 192 34.86 14.12 -7.27
CA ALA A 192 36.15 14.58 -7.85
C ALA A 192 36.20 14.40 -9.39
N ARG A 193 35.51 13.39 -9.93
CA ARG A 193 35.42 13.16 -11.38
C ARG A 193 34.38 14.06 -12.08
N ASN A 194 33.51 14.71 -11.33
CA ASN A 194 32.43 15.56 -11.82
C ASN A 194 32.49 16.95 -11.16
N PRO A 195 33.50 17.79 -11.47
CA PRO A 195 33.69 19.06 -10.80
C PRO A 195 32.51 20.04 -10.95
N ALA A 196 31.66 19.86 -11.95
CA ALA A 196 30.44 20.65 -12.13
C ALA A 196 29.41 20.48 -11.02
N ILE A 197 29.42 19.37 -10.26
CA ILE A 197 28.49 19.11 -9.16
C ILE A 197 28.91 19.89 -7.89
N GLY A 198 30.15 20.28 -7.75
CA GLY A 198 30.63 21.04 -6.62
C GLY A 198 30.30 22.55 -6.61
N TRP A 199 29.47 23.01 -7.56
CA TRP A 199 29.08 24.42 -7.73
C TRP A 199 27.59 24.67 -7.36
N ALA A 200 26.88 23.69 -6.79
CA ALA A 200 25.49 23.80 -6.38
C ALA A 200 25.33 23.99 -4.86
#